data_5531471cd181c3b4fb33b402317cb6eb
#
_entry.id   5531471cd181c3b4fb33b402317cb6eb
#
_cell.length_a   1.000
_cell.length_b   1.000
_cell.length_c   1.000
_cell.angle_alpha   90.00
_cell.angle_beta   90.00
_cell.angle_gamma   90.00
#
_symmetry.space_group_name_H-M   'P 1'
#
loop_
_entity.id
_entity.type
_entity.pdbx_description
1 polymer ?
#
loop_
_entity_poly.entity_id
_entity_poly.type
_entity_poly.pdbx_seq_one_letter_code
_entity_poly.pdbx_strand_id
1 'polypeptide(L)'
;MENIYNFQILIYAFYKGKNMMTNQDLLRIAMSQSAEDLGCRPDDFLSDKNVIVPFKLGYNAKKYYSLPIGCNFVSYGNNIVASANEELYDLANTYINKFHFYHCFENPNMYWFNNELSPKGYGVCFMAEYYLPDLRTLKALPCDYELRVLTPVDFKSLYLPEWSNALCKDRKELDVLGVGAYDNGKLIGLSGCSEDAADMWQIGIDVLPEYRRKGIASALTTRLALEILERDKVPFYCTAWSNLRSVRNAYKCSFVPTWVEMTVKPIGKIEEINSKEN
;
A
#
# COMPACT_ATOMS: atom_id res chain seq x y z
N MET A 1 -0.65 -30.90 12.98
CA MET A 1 -1.03 -31.18 11.56
C MET A 1 -2.55 -31.16 11.35
N GLU A 2 -3.36 -31.66 12.25
CA GLU A 2 -4.85 -31.64 12.12
C GLU A 2 -5.47 -30.24 12.09
N ASN A 3 -4.94 -29.27 12.80
CA ASN A 3 -5.50 -27.91 12.84
C ASN A 3 -5.32 -27.11 11.51
N ILE A 4 -4.29 -27.42 10.73
CA ILE A 4 -4.05 -26.75 9.43
C ILE A 4 -4.98 -27.34 8.35
N TYR A 5 -5.21 -28.65 8.39
CA TYR A 5 -6.14 -29.33 7.48
C TYR A 5 -7.60 -28.92 7.73
N ASN A 6 -8.00 -28.79 8.98
CA ASN A 6 -9.35 -28.35 9.35
C ASN A 6 -9.60 -26.89 8.95
N PHE A 7 -8.58 -26.03 9.00
CA PHE A 7 -8.70 -24.62 8.58
C PHE A 7 -8.82 -24.49 7.05
N GLN A 8 -8.08 -25.28 6.27
CA GLN A 8 -8.22 -25.31 4.81
C GLN A 8 -9.57 -25.88 4.35
N ILE A 9 -10.09 -26.89 5.05
CA ILE A 9 -11.42 -27.47 4.76
C ILE A 9 -12.54 -26.51 5.15
N LEU A 10 -12.42 -25.76 6.24
CA LEU A 10 -13.36 -24.72 6.64
C LEU A 10 -13.36 -23.55 5.64
N ILE A 11 -12.20 -23.10 5.18
CA ILE A 11 -12.08 -22.11 4.11
C ILE A 11 -12.79 -22.62 2.84
N TYR A 12 -12.53 -23.85 2.43
CA TYR A 12 -13.15 -24.44 1.23
C TYR A 12 -14.66 -24.62 1.36
N ALA A 13 -15.16 -24.92 2.55
CA ALA A 13 -16.60 -25.09 2.82
C ALA A 13 -17.34 -23.75 2.96
N PHE A 14 -16.68 -22.72 3.49
CA PHE A 14 -17.24 -21.38 3.64
C PHE A 14 -17.40 -20.64 2.29
N TYR A 15 -16.48 -20.89 1.36
CA TYR A 15 -16.50 -20.29 0.02
C TYR A 15 -17.50 -20.88 -0.98
N LYS A 16 -18.19 -21.97 -0.64
CA LYS A 16 -19.13 -22.66 -1.56
C LYS A 16 -20.39 -21.85 -1.93
N GLY A 17 -20.59 -20.63 -1.41
CA GLY A 17 -21.77 -19.79 -1.67
C GLY A 17 -21.52 -18.32 -1.97
N LYS A 18 -20.26 -17.83 -1.87
CA LYS A 18 -19.90 -16.44 -2.24
C LYS A 18 -19.23 -16.42 -3.61
N ASN A 19 -19.54 -15.42 -4.42
CA ASN A 19 -18.71 -15.08 -5.59
C ASN A 19 -17.31 -14.72 -5.09
N MET A 20 -16.35 -15.63 -5.27
CA MET A 20 -14.96 -15.38 -4.85
C MET A 20 -14.38 -14.27 -5.71
N MET A 21 -13.75 -13.27 -5.04
CA MET A 21 -12.97 -12.25 -5.74
C MET A 21 -11.89 -12.91 -6.60
N THR A 22 -11.67 -12.38 -7.79
CA THR A 22 -10.60 -12.78 -8.69
C THR A 22 -9.47 -11.75 -8.68
N ASN A 23 -8.30 -12.08 -9.21
CA ASN A 23 -7.22 -11.10 -9.40
C ASN A 23 -7.67 -9.89 -10.23
N GLN A 24 -8.59 -10.11 -11.18
CA GLN A 24 -9.15 -9.03 -11.99
C GLN A 24 -10.07 -8.11 -11.17
N ASP A 25 -10.81 -8.66 -10.22
CA ASP A 25 -11.64 -7.86 -9.30
C ASP A 25 -10.75 -7.03 -8.36
N LEU A 26 -9.67 -7.60 -7.82
CA LEU A 26 -8.69 -6.85 -7.01
C LEU A 26 -8.10 -5.68 -7.80
N LEU A 27 -7.68 -5.93 -9.04
CA LEU A 27 -7.11 -4.88 -9.91
C LEU A 27 -8.14 -3.78 -10.20
N ARG A 28 -9.39 -4.16 -10.50
CA ARG A 28 -10.47 -3.18 -10.77
C ARG A 28 -10.77 -2.32 -9.54
N ILE A 29 -10.80 -2.92 -8.34
CA ILE A 29 -11.00 -2.18 -7.09
C ILE A 29 -9.83 -1.22 -6.87
N ALA A 30 -8.58 -1.64 -7.10
CA ALA A 30 -7.41 -0.79 -6.95
C ALA A 30 -7.42 0.40 -7.93
N MET A 31 -7.75 0.18 -9.21
CA MET A 31 -7.91 1.25 -10.21
C MET A 31 -9.05 2.21 -9.82
N SER A 32 -10.16 1.68 -9.31
CA SER A 32 -11.27 2.51 -8.83
C SER A 32 -10.86 3.38 -7.65
N GLN A 33 -10.09 2.84 -6.70
CA GLN A 33 -9.57 3.63 -5.59
C GLN A 33 -8.57 4.69 -6.06
N SER A 34 -7.65 4.34 -6.97
CA SER A 34 -6.73 5.33 -7.54
C SER A 34 -7.47 6.44 -8.30
N ALA A 35 -8.59 6.10 -8.94
CA ALA A 35 -9.44 7.10 -9.62
C ALA A 35 -10.09 8.06 -8.62
N GLU A 36 -10.58 7.58 -7.48
CA GLU A 36 -11.06 8.43 -6.38
C GLU A 36 -9.95 9.34 -5.84
N ASP A 37 -8.73 8.79 -5.67
CA ASP A 37 -7.58 9.52 -5.15
C ASP A 37 -7.10 10.64 -6.09
N LEU A 38 -7.25 10.46 -7.41
CA LEU A 38 -6.81 11.42 -8.42
C LEU A 38 -7.95 12.32 -8.95
N GLY A 39 -9.21 11.93 -8.77
CA GLY A 39 -10.36 12.60 -9.38
C GLY A 39 -10.51 12.31 -10.86
N CYS A 40 -10.15 11.12 -11.31
CA CYS A 40 -10.24 10.64 -12.69
C CYS A 40 -11.23 9.47 -12.83
N ARG A 41 -11.24 8.78 -13.96
CA ARG A 41 -12.04 7.57 -14.17
C ARG A 41 -11.14 6.32 -14.08
N PRO A 42 -11.65 5.17 -13.59
CA PRO A 42 -10.89 3.91 -13.57
C PRO A 42 -10.36 3.50 -14.94
N ASP A 43 -11.12 3.72 -16.01
CA ASP A 43 -10.74 3.38 -17.39
C ASP A 43 -9.57 4.24 -17.92
N ASP A 44 -9.26 5.37 -17.28
CA ASP A 44 -8.14 6.21 -17.69
C ASP A 44 -6.80 5.47 -17.52
N PHE A 45 -6.71 4.52 -16.59
CA PHE A 45 -5.53 3.66 -16.40
C PHE A 45 -5.36 2.58 -17.49
N LEU A 46 -6.39 2.34 -18.29
CA LEU A 46 -6.37 1.39 -19.41
C LEU A 46 -6.10 2.07 -20.76
N SER A 47 -5.92 3.38 -20.77
CA SER A 47 -5.63 4.16 -21.97
C SER A 47 -4.22 3.89 -22.48
N ASP A 48 -4.05 3.91 -23.81
CA ASP A 48 -2.73 3.89 -24.47
C ASP A 48 -1.99 5.24 -24.39
N LYS A 49 -2.64 6.28 -23.85
CA LYS A 49 -2.09 7.62 -23.71
C LYS A 49 -2.08 8.03 -22.27
N ASN A 50 -1.08 8.84 -21.91
CA ASN A 50 -1.06 9.51 -20.62
C ASN A 50 -2.29 10.42 -20.46
N VAL A 51 -2.83 10.47 -19.24
CA VAL A 51 -3.99 11.27 -18.88
C VAL A 51 -3.60 12.23 -17.75
N ILE A 52 -4.07 13.48 -17.83
CA ILE A 52 -3.93 14.46 -16.76
C ILE A 52 -5.29 15.05 -16.44
N VAL A 53 -5.58 15.19 -15.14
CA VAL A 53 -6.80 15.79 -14.62
C VAL A 53 -6.47 16.90 -13.61
N PRO A 54 -7.32 17.92 -13.46
CA PRO A 54 -7.21 18.86 -12.35
C PRO A 54 -7.30 18.13 -11.01
N PHE A 55 -6.45 18.50 -10.04
CA PHE A 55 -6.44 17.88 -8.73
C PHE A 55 -7.79 18.09 -8.01
N LYS A 56 -8.48 16.99 -7.75
CA LYS A 56 -9.73 16.95 -7.00
C LYS A 56 -9.90 15.57 -6.40
N LEU A 57 -9.82 15.48 -5.08
CA LEU A 57 -10.10 14.22 -4.38
C LEU A 57 -11.57 13.81 -4.56
N GLY A 58 -11.79 12.54 -4.86
CA GLY A 58 -13.11 11.93 -4.79
C GLY A 58 -13.60 11.82 -3.35
N TYR A 59 -14.88 11.51 -3.17
CA TYR A 59 -15.50 11.39 -1.85
C TYR A 59 -14.88 10.25 -1.02
N ASN A 60 -14.45 9.16 -1.69
CA ASN A 60 -13.86 7.97 -1.10
C ASN A 60 -12.33 7.93 -1.25
N ALA A 61 -11.68 9.07 -1.49
CA ALA A 61 -10.22 9.11 -1.53
C ALA A 61 -9.60 8.63 -0.22
N LYS A 62 -8.40 8.06 -0.30
CA LYS A 62 -7.68 7.54 0.87
C LYS A 62 -7.57 8.60 1.96
N LYS A 63 -7.92 8.22 3.18
CA LYS A 63 -8.03 9.13 4.34
C LYS A 63 -6.70 9.79 4.74
N TYR A 64 -5.57 9.21 4.32
CA TYR A 64 -4.26 9.77 4.63
C TYR A 64 -3.72 10.78 3.60
N TYR A 65 -4.46 11.06 2.52
CA TYR A 65 -4.04 12.10 1.59
C TYR A 65 -4.00 13.45 2.31
N SER A 66 -2.80 13.79 2.80
CA SER A 66 -2.57 15.08 3.45
C SER A 66 -2.41 16.16 2.40
N LEU A 67 -3.29 17.14 2.41
CA LEU A 67 -3.15 18.37 1.66
C LEU A 67 -2.08 19.27 2.30
N PRO A 68 -1.35 20.07 1.52
CA PRO A 68 -1.48 20.27 0.07
C PRO A 68 -0.66 19.24 -0.75
N ILE A 69 -1.23 18.86 -1.90
CA ILE A 69 -0.57 18.07 -2.94
C ILE A 69 -0.39 18.96 -4.16
N GLY A 70 0.81 18.99 -4.75
CA GLY A 70 1.07 19.66 -6.01
C GLY A 70 0.64 18.83 -7.20
N CYS A 71 1.17 17.61 -7.28
CA CYS A 71 0.81 16.60 -8.27
C CYS A 71 0.81 15.21 -7.65
N ASN A 72 0.02 14.31 -8.26
CA ASN A 72 0.07 12.88 -7.99
C ASN A 72 0.09 12.13 -9.32
N PHE A 73 0.98 11.14 -9.46
CA PHE A 73 1.20 10.35 -10.67
C PHE A 73 1.04 8.87 -10.32
N VAL A 74 0.20 8.17 -11.06
CA VAL A 74 -0.05 6.74 -10.89
C VAL A 74 0.12 6.02 -12.22
N SER A 75 0.81 4.88 -12.21
CA SER A 75 0.95 4.01 -13.38
C SER A 75 0.67 2.56 -13.01
N TYR A 76 -0.20 1.92 -13.78
CA TYR A 76 -0.47 0.48 -13.76
C TYR A 76 0.31 -0.26 -14.87
N GLY A 77 1.30 0.39 -15.50
CA GLY A 77 2.21 -0.22 -16.47
C GLY A 77 1.87 0.01 -17.94
N ASN A 78 0.79 0.76 -18.26
CA ASN A 78 0.45 1.12 -19.65
C ASN A 78 0.69 2.60 -19.95
N ASN A 79 0.37 3.45 -19.01
CA ASN A 79 0.43 4.91 -19.13
C ASN A 79 0.67 5.54 -17.76
N ILE A 80 0.67 6.86 -17.70
CA ILE A 80 0.58 7.63 -16.46
C ILE A 80 -0.77 8.34 -16.44
N VAL A 81 -1.50 8.18 -15.33
CA VAL A 81 -2.61 9.05 -14.98
C VAL A 81 -2.12 9.99 -13.89
N ALA A 82 -2.21 11.28 -14.15
CA ALA A 82 -1.76 12.33 -13.24
C ALA A 82 -2.90 13.23 -12.81
N SER A 83 -2.85 13.70 -11.57
CA SER A 83 -3.62 14.86 -11.12
C SER A 83 -2.69 15.95 -10.67
N ALA A 84 -3.02 17.21 -10.97
CA ALA A 84 -2.18 18.35 -10.64
C ALA A 84 -3.04 19.55 -10.23
N ASN A 85 -2.53 20.37 -9.28
CA ASN A 85 -3.12 21.65 -8.99
C ASN A 85 -2.97 22.60 -10.21
N GLU A 86 -3.71 23.69 -10.23
CA GLU A 86 -3.76 24.62 -11.35
C GLU A 86 -2.36 25.16 -11.72
N GLU A 87 -1.54 25.48 -10.72
CA GLU A 87 -0.20 26.05 -10.91
C GLU A 87 0.79 25.09 -11.60
N LEU A 88 0.63 23.79 -11.37
CA LEU A 88 1.54 22.75 -11.86
C LEU A 88 0.98 21.95 -13.03
N TYR A 89 -0.27 22.19 -13.44
CA TYR A 89 -0.96 21.39 -14.43
C TYR A 89 -0.21 21.28 -15.77
N ASP A 90 0.20 22.43 -16.34
CA ASP A 90 0.92 22.44 -17.62
C ASP A 90 2.31 21.81 -17.52
N LEU A 91 3.00 22.03 -16.40
CA LEU A 91 4.30 21.41 -16.13
C LEU A 91 4.17 19.89 -15.99
N ALA A 92 3.19 19.41 -15.23
CA ALA A 92 2.92 17.98 -15.06
C ALA A 92 2.53 17.33 -16.39
N ASN A 93 1.68 17.99 -17.19
CA ASN A 93 1.32 17.53 -18.53
C ASN A 93 2.54 17.46 -19.47
N THR A 94 3.40 18.45 -19.42
CA THR A 94 4.65 18.44 -20.18
C THR A 94 5.54 17.28 -19.75
N TYR A 95 5.69 17.05 -18.46
CA TYR A 95 6.54 15.99 -17.92
C TYR A 95 6.13 14.60 -18.37
N ILE A 96 4.86 14.21 -18.18
CA ILE A 96 4.37 12.87 -18.54
C ILE A 96 4.37 12.61 -20.03
N ASN A 97 4.37 13.64 -20.89
CA ASN A 97 4.39 13.51 -22.34
C ASN A 97 5.78 13.75 -22.97
N LYS A 98 6.75 14.24 -22.17
CA LYS A 98 8.14 14.48 -22.63
C LYS A 98 8.94 13.18 -22.67
N PHE A 99 8.71 12.28 -21.73
CA PHE A 99 9.45 11.04 -21.56
C PHE A 99 8.51 9.83 -21.74
N HIS A 100 9.09 8.67 -22.04
CA HIS A 100 8.31 7.43 -22.01
C HIS A 100 7.79 7.20 -20.59
N PHE A 101 6.57 6.66 -20.43
CA PHE A 101 5.88 6.64 -19.16
C PHE A 101 6.70 5.98 -18.01
N TYR A 102 7.39 4.86 -18.26
CA TYR A 102 8.18 4.22 -17.21
C TYR A 102 9.45 5.03 -16.85
N HIS A 103 10.01 5.82 -17.78
CA HIS A 103 11.14 6.69 -17.48
C HIS A 103 10.77 7.91 -16.61
N CYS A 104 9.49 8.23 -16.49
CA CYS A 104 9.04 9.28 -15.56
C CYS A 104 9.27 8.93 -14.08
N PHE A 105 9.51 7.66 -13.76
CA PHE A 105 9.84 7.20 -12.40
C PHE A 105 11.35 6.92 -12.24
N GLU A 106 12.18 7.40 -13.15
CA GLU A 106 13.65 7.24 -13.13
C GLU A 106 14.39 8.55 -12.87
N ASN A 107 15.54 8.42 -12.20
CA ASN A 107 16.29 9.56 -11.68
C ASN A 107 16.63 10.65 -12.70
N PRO A 108 17.16 10.39 -13.93
CA PRO A 108 17.49 11.50 -14.85
C PRO A 108 16.29 12.39 -15.16
N ASN A 109 15.11 11.79 -15.32
CA ASN A 109 13.90 12.50 -15.69
C ASN A 109 13.25 13.20 -14.49
N MET A 110 13.26 12.55 -13.32
CA MET A 110 12.85 13.18 -12.05
C MET A 110 13.74 14.36 -11.69
N TYR A 111 15.05 14.29 -11.98
CA TYR A 111 15.95 15.43 -11.78
C TYR A 111 15.56 16.63 -12.63
N TRP A 112 15.27 16.41 -13.94
CA TRP A 112 14.74 17.46 -14.80
C TRP A 112 13.45 18.04 -14.22
N PHE A 113 12.51 17.20 -13.82
CA PHE A 113 11.23 17.65 -13.27
C PHE A 113 11.39 18.43 -11.97
N ASN A 114 12.26 17.99 -11.06
CA ASN A 114 12.56 18.70 -9.82
C ASN A 114 13.15 20.11 -10.07
N ASN A 115 14.00 20.26 -11.10
CA ASN A 115 14.55 21.58 -11.45
C ASN A 115 13.45 22.54 -11.93
N GLU A 116 12.42 22.03 -12.62
CA GLU A 116 11.27 22.83 -13.05
C GLU A 116 10.29 23.13 -11.91
N LEU A 117 10.18 22.21 -10.93
CA LEU A 117 9.31 22.36 -9.75
C LEU A 117 9.89 23.32 -8.72
N SER A 118 11.20 23.30 -8.51
CA SER A 118 11.89 24.04 -7.44
C SER A 118 11.62 25.55 -7.47
N PRO A 119 11.68 26.26 -8.63
CA PRO A 119 11.34 27.69 -8.69
C PRO A 119 9.89 28.00 -8.32
N LYS A 120 9.01 27.01 -8.36
CA LYS A 120 7.59 27.11 -7.98
C LYS A 120 7.34 26.72 -6.51
N GLY A 121 8.40 26.39 -5.75
CA GLY A 121 8.30 25.99 -4.35
C GLY A 121 7.84 24.55 -4.13
N TYR A 122 7.96 23.68 -5.13
CA TYR A 122 7.56 22.26 -5.08
C TYR A 122 8.73 21.32 -5.35
N GLY A 123 8.57 20.05 -4.96
CA GLY A 123 9.52 18.99 -5.24
C GLY A 123 8.85 17.61 -5.22
N VAL A 124 9.50 16.63 -5.87
CA VAL A 124 9.12 15.21 -5.73
C VAL A 124 9.36 14.80 -4.28
N CYS A 125 8.32 14.25 -3.64
CA CYS A 125 8.33 13.96 -2.21
C CYS A 125 8.35 12.46 -1.91
N PHE A 126 7.47 11.73 -2.56
CA PHE A 126 7.26 10.31 -2.25
C PHE A 126 7.13 9.50 -3.53
N MET A 127 7.73 8.31 -3.52
CA MET A 127 7.56 7.31 -4.57
C MET A 127 7.58 5.92 -3.95
N ALA A 128 6.62 5.07 -4.33
CA ALA A 128 6.56 3.69 -3.87
C ALA A 128 5.98 2.75 -4.92
N GLU A 129 6.32 1.48 -4.75
CA GLU A 129 5.64 0.37 -5.40
C GLU A 129 4.54 -0.18 -4.52
N TYR A 130 3.43 -0.53 -5.15
CA TYR A 130 2.25 -1.10 -4.54
C TYR A 130 1.98 -2.48 -5.09
N TYR A 131 1.53 -3.38 -4.23
CA TYR A 131 1.41 -4.80 -4.50
C TYR A 131 0.01 -5.29 -4.15
N LEU A 132 -0.57 -6.12 -5.02
CA LEU A 132 -1.77 -6.91 -4.72
C LEU A 132 -1.42 -8.39 -4.59
N PRO A 133 -2.19 -9.16 -3.80
CA PRO A 133 -1.97 -10.60 -3.72
C PRO A 133 -2.42 -11.30 -5.02
N ASP A 134 -1.65 -12.29 -5.45
CA ASP A 134 -2.09 -13.25 -6.45
C ASP A 134 -2.91 -14.36 -5.77
N LEU A 135 -4.23 -14.29 -5.91
CA LEU A 135 -5.17 -15.21 -5.26
C LEU A 135 -5.01 -16.67 -5.70
N ARG A 136 -4.34 -16.92 -6.83
CA ARG A 136 -4.04 -18.29 -7.31
C ARG A 136 -2.96 -18.97 -6.46
N THR A 137 -2.09 -18.20 -5.82
CA THR A 137 -0.93 -18.69 -5.08
C THR A 137 -0.93 -18.28 -3.61
N LEU A 138 -1.76 -17.29 -3.22
CA LEU A 138 -1.89 -16.83 -1.84
C LEU A 138 -2.39 -17.97 -0.95
N LYS A 139 -1.63 -18.25 0.09
CA LYS A 139 -1.97 -19.23 1.13
C LYS A 139 -1.31 -18.87 2.44
N ALA A 140 -1.89 -19.34 3.55
CA ALA A 140 -1.23 -19.20 4.84
C ALA A 140 0.13 -19.90 4.84
N LEU A 141 1.16 -19.18 5.22
CA LEU A 141 2.49 -19.73 5.40
C LEU A 141 2.67 -20.23 6.84
N PRO A 142 3.45 -21.30 7.04
CA PRO A 142 3.67 -21.88 8.37
C PRO A 142 4.41 -20.92 9.30
N CYS A 143 4.13 -21.04 10.60
CA CYS A 143 4.81 -20.36 11.68
C CYS A 143 4.98 -21.32 12.85
N ASP A 144 6.18 -21.37 13.43
CA ASP A 144 6.46 -22.18 14.61
C ASP A 144 5.94 -21.54 15.91
N TYR A 145 5.41 -20.33 15.82
CA TYR A 145 4.90 -19.54 16.94
C TYR A 145 3.37 -19.44 16.87
N GLU A 146 2.73 -19.22 18.01
CA GLU A 146 1.29 -19.00 18.08
C GLU A 146 0.91 -17.72 17.34
N LEU A 147 -0.09 -17.79 16.46
CA LEU A 147 -0.66 -16.63 15.76
C LEU A 147 -2.05 -16.30 16.33
N ARG A 148 -2.27 -15.03 16.68
CA ARG A 148 -3.56 -14.54 17.17
C ARG A 148 -4.03 -13.38 16.32
N VAL A 149 -5.32 -13.40 15.93
CA VAL A 149 -5.99 -12.25 15.31
C VAL A 149 -6.27 -11.22 16.38
N LEU A 150 -5.96 -9.96 16.09
CA LEU A 150 -6.08 -8.81 16.98
C LEU A 150 -7.05 -7.80 16.41
N THR A 151 -7.75 -7.11 17.28
CA THR A 151 -8.74 -6.07 16.98
C THR A 151 -8.31 -4.73 17.60
N PRO A 152 -8.98 -3.61 17.30
CA PRO A 152 -8.62 -2.30 17.88
C PRO A 152 -8.56 -2.26 19.41
N VAL A 153 -9.30 -3.13 20.11
CA VAL A 153 -9.26 -3.22 21.57
C VAL A 153 -7.88 -3.69 22.05
N ASP A 154 -7.26 -4.59 21.29
CA ASP A 154 -5.95 -5.18 21.61
C ASP A 154 -4.79 -4.21 21.31
N PHE A 155 -5.01 -3.22 20.42
CA PHE A 155 -3.96 -2.29 19.98
C PHE A 155 -3.59 -1.22 21.01
N LYS A 156 -4.42 -0.98 22.01
CA LYS A 156 -4.26 0.15 22.96
C LYS A 156 -2.87 0.26 23.58
N SER A 157 -2.23 -0.87 23.89
CA SER A 157 -0.89 -0.96 24.48
C SER A 157 0.22 -1.20 23.46
N LEU A 158 -0.11 -1.33 22.16
CA LEU A 158 0.82 -1.72 21.12
C LEU A 158 1.31 -0.56 20.23
N TYR A 159 0.90 0.68 20.49
CA TYR A 159 1.42 1.87 19.79
C TYR A 159 2.81 2.26 20.31
N LEU A 160 3.76 1.35 20.13
CA LEU A 160 5.15 1.44 20.57
C LEU A 160 6.07 1.55 19.33
N PRO A 161 7.29 2.10 19.50
CA PRO A 161 8.23 2.26 18.37
C PRO A 161 8.53 0.96 17.61
N GLU A 162 8.60 -0.18 18.29
CA GLU A 162 8.85 -1.49 17.69
C GLU A 162 7.73 -1.99 16.78
N TRP A 163 6.53 -1.40 16.84
CA TRP A 163 5.36 -1.77 16.02
C TRP A 163 4.92 -0.63 15.09
N SER A 164 5.79 0.34 14.82
CA SER A 164 5.43 1.56 14.09
C SER A 164 5.16 1.37 12.59
N ASN A 165 5.56 0.25 11.99
CA ASN A 165 5.13 -0.10 10.65
C ASN A 165 3.81 -0.86 10.63
N ALA A 166 3.53 -1.67 11.65
CA ALA A 166 2.29 -2.45 11.76
C ALA A 166 1.09 -1.58 12.19
N LEU A 167 1.31 -0.58 13.05
CA LEU A 167 0.28 0.31 13.60
C LEU A 167 0.69 1.77 13.46
N CYS A 168 -0.28 2.64 13.12
CA CYS A 168 -0.02 4.06 12.95
C CYS A 168 -0.52 4.87 14.15
N LYS A 169 0.42 5.30 15.01
CA LYS A 169 0.10 6.10 16.21
C LYS A 169 -0.67 7.39 15.92
N ASP A 170 -0.41 7.99 14.76
CA ASP A 170 -1.02 9.27 14.37
C ASP A 170 -2.39 9.10 13.69
N ARG A 171 -2.82 7.84 13.40
CA ARG A 171 -4.08 7.49 12.74
C ARG A 171 -4.66 6.21 13.32
N LYS A 172 -4.70 6.12 14.67
CA LYS A 172 -5.13 4.93 15.42
C LYS A 172 -6.54 4.46 15.05
N GLU A 173 -7.41 5.39 14.70
CA GLU A 173 -8.78 5.13 14.30
C GLU A 173 -8.91 4.38 12.98
N LEU A 174 -7.84 4.35 12.18
CA LEU A 174 -7.80 3.60 10.92
C LEU A 174 -7.22 2.19 11.08
N ASP A 175 -6.54 1.89 12.19
CA ASP A 175 -6.02 0.54 12.46
C ASP A 175 -7.18 -0.39 12.88
N VAL A 176 -7.58 -1.29 11.98
CA VAL A 176 -8.84 -2.06 12.13
C VAL A 176 -8.66 -3.55 12.40
N LEU A 177 -7.52 -4.13 12.02
CA LEU A 177 -7.26 -5.55 12.15
C LEU A 177 -5.75 -5.82 12.24
N GLY A 178 -5.37 -6.86 12.97
CA GLY A 178 -3.98 -7.30 13.05
C GLY A 178 -3.84 -8.80 13.29
N VAL A 179 -2.61 -9.28 13.14
CA VAL A 179 -2.19 -10.63 13.55
C VAL A 179 -0.89 -10.51 14.32
N GLY A 180 -0.88 -11.00 15.54
CA GLY A 180 0.30 -11.06 16.40
C GLY A 180 0.90 -12.47 16.43
N ALA A 181 2.25 -12.58 16.43
CA ALA A 181 2.97 -13.81 16.73
C ALA A 181 3.49 -13.79 18.16
N TYR A 182 3.31 -14.91 18.89
CA TYR A 182 3.62 -15.00 20.32
C TYR A 182 4.58 -16.15 20.62
N ASP A 183 5.61 -15.85 21.43
CA ASP A 183 6.50 -16.84 22.03
C ASP A 183 6.31 -16.81 23.54
N ASN A 184 5.79 -17.91 24.11
CA ASN A 184 5.49 -18.03 25.55
C ASN A 184 4.71 -16.80 26.11
N GLY A 185 3.75 -16.30 25.34
CA GLY A 185 2.92 -15.13 25.71
C GLY A 185 3.53 -13.77 25.43
N LYS A 186 4.81 -13.67 25.00
CA LYS A 186 5.45 -12.45 24.55
C LYS A 186 5.10 -12.18 23.08
N LEU A 187 4.61 -11.01 22.74
CA LEU A 187 4.45 -10.57 21.35
C LEU A 187 5.84 -10.37 20.71
N ILE A 188 6.11 -11.08 19.63
CA ILE A 188 7.42 -11.10 18.94
C ILE A 188 7.36 -10.60 17.51
N GLY A 189 6.17 -10.50 16.95
CA GLY A 189 5.90 -9.94 15.63
C GLY A 189 4.45 -9.52 15.52
N LEU A 190 4.20 -8.45 14.77
CA LEU A 190 2.88 -7.88 14.56
C LEU A 190 2.72 -7.50 13.09
N SER A 191 1.63 -7.92 12.48
CA SER A 191 1.14 -7.35 11.23
C SER A 191 -0.19 -6.67 11.51
N GLY A 192 -0.32 -5.42 11.11
CA GLY A 192 -1.55 -4.64 11.22
C GLY A 192 -2.03 -4.17 9.87
N CYS A 193 -3.30 -3.78 9.78
CA CYS A 193 -3.78 -3.09 8.60
C CYS A 193 -4.62 -1.87 8.97
N SER A 194 -4.53 -0.87 8.10
CA SER A 194 -5.31 0.36 8.21
C SER A 194 -6.37 0.45 7.13
N GLU A 195 -7.57 0.91 7.53
CA GLU A 195 -8.69 1.22 6.64
C GLU A 195 -8.51 2.61 6.03
N ASP A 196 -7.44 2.77 5.26
CA ASP A 196 -7.16 4.05 4.57
C ASP A 196 -8.22 4.36 3.51
N ALA A 197 -8.75 3.33 2.89
CA ALA A 197 -9.87 3.36 1.96
C ALA A 197 -10.93 2.32 2.37
N ALA A 198 -12.19 2.57 1.95
CA ALA A 198 -13.31 1.71 2.35
C ALA A 198 -13.13 0.24 1.96
N ASP A 199 -12.60 -0.02 0.77
CA ASP A 199 -12.47 -1.38 0.21
C ASP A 199 -11.04 -1.90 0.14
N MET A 200 -10.04 -1.07 0.47
CA MET A 200 -8.63 -1.44 0.41
C MET A 200 -7.93 -1.16 1.73
N TRP A 201 -7.33 -2.19 2.32
CA TRP A 201 -6.65 -2.11 3.60
C TRP A 201 -5.14 -2.34 3.45
N GLN A 202 -4.36 -1.35 3.88
CA GLN A 202 -2.90 -1.39 3.78
C GLN A 202 -2.29 -2.24 4.89
N ILE A 203 -1.44 -3.20 4.51
CA ILE A 203 -0.72 -4.06 5.45
C ILE A 203 0.63 -3.44 5.82
N GLY A 204 0.88 -3.34 7.13
CA GLY A 204 2.18 -3.07 7.72
C GLY A 204 2.67 -4.23 8.57
N ILE A 205 3.99 -4.35 8.80
CA ILE A 205 4.58 -5.49 9.50
C ILE A 205 5.85 -5.12 10.26
N ASP A 206 5.94 -5.63 11.49
CA ASP A 206 7.14 -5.58 12.30
C ASP A 206 7.44 -6.95 12.93
N VAL A 207 8.74 -7.26 13.09
CA VAL A 207 9.23 -8.43 13.82
C VAL A 207 10.43 -8.00 14.65
N LEU A 208 10.43 -8.33 15.94
CA LEU A 208 11.54 -8.03 16.84
C LEU A 208 12.86 -8.54 16.28
N PRO A 209 13.96 -7.79 16.40
CA PRO A 209 15.25 -8.13 15.78
C PRO A 209 15.72 -9.56 16.01
N GLU A 210 15.60 -10.05 17.25
CA GLU A 210 16.06 -11.39 17.67
C GLU A 210 15.20 -12.54 17.10
N TYR A 211 14.02 -12.23 16.57
CA TYR A 211 13.10 -13.18 15.95
C TYR A 211 13.06 -13.13 14.42
N ARG A 212 13.86 -12.24 13.81
CA ARG A 212 13.91 -12.12 12.35
C ARG A 212 14.50 -13.35 11.69
N ARG A 213 14.23 -13.53 10.38
CA ARG A 213 14.69 -14.65 9.53
C ARG A 213 14.14 -16.03 9.90
N LYS A 214 13.09 -16.10 10.72
CA LYS A 214 12.39 -17.33 11.11
C LYS A 214 11.05 -17.53 10.38
N GLY A 215 10.78 -16.76 9.31
CA GLY A 215 9.52 -16.84 8.54
C GLY A 215 8.33 -16.11 9.13
N ILE A 216 8.45 -15.52 10.32
CA ILE A 216 7.37 -14.88 11.07
C ILE A 216 6.69 -13.78 10.24
N ALA A 217 7.45 -12.85 9.65
CA ALA A 217 6.88 -11.77 8.85
C ALA A 217 5.98 -12.30 7.74
N SER A 218 6.45 -13.32 7.01
CA SER A 218 5.68 -13.88 5.89
C SER A 218 4.41 -14.60 6.37
N ALA A 219 4.48 -15.33 7.50
CA ALA A 219 3.32 -16.00 8.09
C ALA A 219 2.26 -14.97 8.55
N LEU A 220 2.69 -13.90 9.23
CA LEU A 220 1.83 -12.82 9.68
C LEU A 220 1.17 -12.09 8.50
N THR A 221 1.96 -11.73 7.47
CA THR A 221 1.45 -11.03 6.28
C THR A 221 0.41 -11.87 5.54
N THR A 222 0.69 -13.17 5.31
CA THR A 222 -0.27 -14.03 4.59
C THR A 222 -1.51 -14.31 5.42
N ARG A 223 -1.39 -14.50 6.73
CA ARG A 223 -2.55 -14.68 7.59
C ARG A 223 -3.43 -13.44 7.60
N LEU A 224 -2.84 -12.25 7.76
CA LEU A 224 -3.59 -11.00 7.75
C LEU A 224 -4.25 -10.74 6.40
N ALA A 225 -3.56 -11.02 5.28
CA ALA A 225 -4.15 -10.88 3.95
C ALA A 225 -5.41 -11.76 3.77
N LEU A 226 -5.38 -12.99 4.24
CA LEU A 226 -6.54 -13.90 4.22
C LEU A 226 -7.69 -13.37 5.11
N GLU A 227 -7.38 -12.89 6.30
CA GLU A 227 -8.36 -12.29 7.20
C GLU A 227 -9.05 -11.04 6.61
N ILE A 228 -8.31 -10.24 5.83
CA ILE A 228 -8.85 -9.07 5.11
C ILE A 228 -9.80 -9.52 3.99
N LEU A 229 -9.38 -10.51 3.19
CA LEU A 229 -10.20 -11.06 2.10
C LEU A 229 -11.49 -11.72 2.62
N GLU A 230 -11.46 -12.38 3.78
CA GLU A 230 -12.65 -12.96 4.44
C GLU A 230 -13.70 -11.88 4.81
N ARG A 231 -13.27 -10.61 4.93
CA ARG A 231 -14.12 -9.44 5.20
C ARG A 231 -14.54 -8.72 3.93
N ASP A 232 -14.36 -9.33 2.78
CA ASP A 232 -14.65 -8.75 1.46
C ASP A 232 -13.87 -7.45 1.19
N LYS A 233 -12.65 -7.32 1.76
CA LYS A 233 -11.74 -6.20 1.54
C LYS A 233 -10.50 -6.64 0.77
N VAL A 234 -9.86 -5.69 0.11
CA VAL A 234 -8.64 -5.93 -0.69
C VAL A 234 -7.40 -5.60 0.14
N PRO A 235 -6.60 -6.59 0.51
CA PRO A 235 -5.31 -6.31 1.14
C PRO A 235 -4.33 -5.76 0.10
N PHE A 236 -3.62 -4.69 0.44
CA PHE A 236 -2.53 -4.22 -0.38
C PHE A 236 -1.28 -3.96 0.46
N TYR A 237 -0.14 -4.01 -0.19
CA TYR A 237 1.15 -3.80 0.41
C TYR A 237 1.87 -2.67 -0.32
N CYS A 238 2.58 -1.83 0.40
CA CYS A 238 3.33 -0.71 -0.18
C CYS A 238 4.74 -0.70 0.41
N THR A 239 5.74 -0.45 -0.42
CA THR A 239 7.10 -0.30 0.06
C THR A 239 7.95 0.53 -0.89
N ALA A 240 8.95 1.22 -0.34
CA ALA A 240 10.02 1.77 -1.17
C ALA A 240 10.75 0.63 -1.88
N TRP A 241 11.00 0.77 -3.17
CA TRP A 241 11.71 -0.21 -4.01
C TRP A 241 13.11 -0.60 -3.47
N SER A 242 13.78 0.31 -2.76
CA SER A 242 15.07 0.07 -2.11
C SER A 242 14.95 -0.71 -0.79
N ASN A 243 13.75 -0.84 -0.21
CA ASN A 243 13.52 -1.67 0.98
C ASN A 243 13.41 -3.15 0.58
N LEU A 244 14.53 -3.73 0.15
CA LEU A 244 14.58 -5.10 -0.36
C LEU A 244 14.10 -6.17 0.62
N ARG A 245 14.10 -5.89 1.93
CA ARG A 245 13.56 -6.82 2.92
C ARG A 245 12.04 -6.89 2.79
N SER A 246 11.39 -5.75 2.67
CA SER A 246 9.95 -5.62 2.49
C SER A 246 9.52 -6.17 1.13
N VAL A 247 10.24 -5.83 0.05
CA VAL A 247 10.00 -6.37 -1.30
C VAL A 247 10.04 -7.90 -1.31
N ARG A 248 11.09 -8.51 -0.71
CA ARG A 248 11.20 -9.98 -0.62
C ARG A 248 10.10 -10.62 0.22
N ASN A 249 9.62 -9.93 1.26
CA ASN A 249 8.47 -10.40 2.03
C ASN A 249 7.20 -10.38 1.18
N ALA A 250 6.94 -9.30 0.44
CA ALA A 250 5.79 -9.20 -0.46
C ALA A 250 5.77 -10.38 -1.45
N TYR A 251 6.85 -10.61 -2.20
CA TYR A 251 6.94 -11.74 -3.13
C TYR A 251 6.74 -13.11 -2.46
N LYS A 252 7.36 -13.32 -1.30
CA LYS A 252 7.20 -14.58 -0.55
C LYS A 252 5.76 -14.82 -0.11
N CYS A 253 5.01 -13.74 0.11
CA CYS A 253 3.60 -13.77 0.49
C CYS A 253 2.63 -13.77 -0.70
N SER A 254 3.12 -14.05 -1.92
CA SER A 254 2.32 -14.01 -3.15
C SER A 254 1.77 -12.63 -3.51
N PHE A 255 2.37 -11.54 -3.03
CA PHE A 255 2.06 -10.20 -3.49
C PHE A 255 2.91 -9.87 -4.72
N VAL A 256 2.30 -9.32 -5.74
CA VAL A 256 2.94 -8.95 -7.01
C VAL A 256 2.86 -7.44 -7.23
N PRO A 257 3.92 -6.80 -7.79
CA PRO A 257 3.88 -5.39 -8.15
C PRO A 257 2.71 -5.12 -9.08
N THR A 258 1.91 -4.11 -8.78
CA THR A 258 0.68 -3.81 -9.51
C THR A 258 0.64 -2.38 -10.02
N TRP A 259 1.04 -1.42 -9.21
CA TRP A 259 1.15 -0.02 -9.64
C TRP A 259 2.26 0.72 -8.88
N VAL A 260 2.62 1.88 -9.41
CA VAL A 260 3.55 2.82 -8.78
C VAL A 260 2.88 4.17 -8.60
N GLU A 261 3.22 4.86 -7.52
CA GLU A 261 2.79 6.23 -7.27
C GLU A 261 4.00 7.15 -7.02
N MET A 262 3.90 8.39 -7.50
CA MET A 262 4.84 9.46 -7.20
C MET A 262 4.07 10.73 -6.86
N THR A 263 4.43 11.40 -5.77
CA THR A 263 3.78 12.64 -5.34
C THR A 263 4.72 13.83 -5.38
N VAL A 264 4.18 15.00 -5.67
CA VAL A 264 4.84 16.30 -5.57
C VAL A 264 4.18 17.09 -4.44
N LYS A 265 5.00 17.65 -3.56
CA LYS A 265 4.53 18.46 -2.42
C LYS A 265 5.27 19.79 -2.34
N PRO A 266 4.73 20.77 -1.62
CA PRO A 266 5.49 22.00 -1.28
C PRO A 266 6.79 21.64 -0.57
N ILE A 267 7.88 22.37 -0.88
CA ILE A 267 9.23 22.12 -0.32
C ILE A 267 9.21 22.16 1.21
N GLY A 268 8.50 23.12 1.82
CA GLY A 268 8.39 23.17 3.29
C GLY A 268 7.79 21.92 3.91
N LYS A 269 6.89 21.20 3.19
CA LYS A 269 6.35 19.91 3.67
C LYS A 269 7.38 18.78 3.56
N ILE A 270 8.22 18.82 2.51
CA ILE A 270 9.32 17.86 2.34
C ILE A 270 10.36 18.04 3.46
N GLU A 271 10.70 19.28 3.77
CA GLU A 271 11.63 19.64 4.85
C GLU A 271 11.09 19.19 6.23
N GLU A 272 9.78 19.35 6.48
CA GLU A 272 9.13 18.84 7.69
C GLU A 272 9.25 17.31 7.81
N ILE A 273 9.05 16.56 6.72
CA ILE A 273 9.19 15.11 6.71
C ILE A 273 10.64 14.72 7.02
N ASN A 274 11.60 15.30 6.30
CA ASN A 274 13.02 15.01 6.48
C ASN A 274 13.53 15.33 7.90
N SER A 275 12.95 16.34 8.56
CA SER A 275 13.32 16.71 9.93
C SER A 275 12.84 15.71 10.99
N LYS A 276 11.83 14.90 10.68
CA LYS A 276 11.30 13.86 11.59
C LYS A 276 12.05 12.52 11.47
N GLU A 277 12.82 12.31 10.40
CA GLU A 277 13.62 11.11 10.18
C GLU A 277 15.03 11.20 10.83
N ASN A 278 15.43 12.37 11.33
CA ASN A 278 16.65 12.61 12.07
C ASN A 278 16.38 12.70 13.58
#